data_55e960cef3bc7660c7be3cfe38300675
#
_entry.id   55e960cef3bc7660c7be3cfe38300675
#
_cell.length_a   1.000
_cell.length_b   1.000
_cell.length_c   1.000
_cell.angle_alpha   90.00
_cell.angle_beta   90.00
_cell.angle_gamma   90.00
#
_symmetry.space_group_name_H-M   'P 1'
#
loop_
_entity.id
_entity.type
_entity.pdbx_description
1 polymer ?
#
loop_
_entity_poly.entity_id
_entity_poly.type
_entity_poly.pdbx_seq_one_letter_code
_entity_poly.pdbx_strand_id
1 'polypeptide(L)'
;MQLKLFLLFLLIIPGLYGIAYGHTVDAVGEYRVEIGWMNEPVVSGETNAIEFYVSPLIACPEISESSKCAESQKFQNGISDLKRTVKIELIYKDESITLPLSPDHNISGKYYAFV
;
A
#
# COMPACT_ATOMS: atom_id res chain seq x y z
N MET A 1 -17.98 -25.18 -2.95
CA MET A 1 -17.32 -24.83 -2.99
C MET A 1 -16.48 -24.99 -2.52
N GLN A 2 -16.51 -25.18 -2.29
CA GLN A 2 -15.79 -25.08 -1.97
C GLN A 2 -14.94 -24.61 -1.86
N LEU A 3 -14.73 -24.40 -1.84
CA LEU A 3 -13.85 -23.83 -1.67
C LEU A 3 -13.74 -23.18 -1.18
N LYS A 4 -14.32 -23.16 -0.93
CA LYS A 4 -14.12 -22.47 -0.41
C LYS A 4 -13.92 -22.60 0.68
N LEU A 5 -14.16 -23.26 0.98
CA LEU A 5 -13.63 -23.33 1.89
C LEU A 5 -12.61 -23.51 2.14
N PHE A 6 -12.29 -23.69 1.79
CA PHE A 6 -11.17 -23.51 2.00
C PHE A 6 -10.68 -22.65 2.06
N LEU A 7 -11.13 -22.21 1.77
CA LEU A 7 -10.63 -21.25 1.89
C LEU A 7 -10.74 -20.88 2.77
N LEU A 8 -11.46 -21.10 3.10
CA LEU A 8 -11.29 -20.64 3.89
C LEU A 8 -10.85 -21.07 4.55
N PHE A 9 -10.77 -21.83 4.59
CA PHE A 9 -10.04 -21.86 5.07
C PHE A 9 -9.33 -21.60 5.21
N LEU A 10 -9.18 -21.48 5.03
CA LEU A 10 -8.41 -20.95 5.06
C LEU A 10 -8.31 -20.28 5.48
N LEU A 11 -8.73 -20.08 5.77
CA LEU A 11 -8.47 -19.24 6.24
C LEU A 11 -8.50 -19.32 7.25
N ILE A 12 -8.58 -19.68 7.71
CA ILE A 12 -8.42 -19.50 8.66
C ILE A 12 -7.63 -19.71 9.25
N ILE A 13 -7.23 -19.77 9.35
CA ILE A 13 -6.44 -19.69 9.92
C ILE A 13 -6.20 -19.11 10.71
N PRO A 14 -6.23 -19.31 11.34
CA PRO A 14 -6.08 -18.32 12.16
C PRO A 14 -4.93 -17.69 12.25
N GLY A 15 -4.72 -17.47 12.44
CA GLY A 15 -3.80 -16.69 12.47
C GLY A 15 -3.49 -16.31 11.22
N LEU A 16 -3.87 -16.66 10.82
CA LEU A 16 -3.63 -16.24 9.86
C LEU A 16 -4.41 -15.40 9.44
N TYR A 17 -5.10 -15.24 9.90
CA TYR A 17 -5.64 -14.44 9.63
C TYR A 17 -5.27 -13.52 9.60
N GLY A 18 -5.30 -13.84 9.28
CA GLY A 18 -4.58 -13.06 8.88
C GLY A 18 -4.62 -11.69 8.88
N ILE A 19 -4.30 -11.17 9.76
CA ILE A 19 -4.20 -9.75 9.77
C ILE A 19 -2.93 -9.36 9.09
N ALA A 20 -3.05 -8.48 8.15
CA ALA A 20 -1.90 -7.96 7.48
C ALA A 20 -1.35 -6.82 8.30
N TYR A 21 -0.14 -7.00 8.76
CA TYR A 21 0.61 -5.89 9.31
C TYR A 21 1.63 -5.47 8.27
N GLY A 22 1.99 -4.21 8.30
CA GLY A 22 3.01 -3.71 7.43
C GLY A 22 2.45 -3.26 6.09
N HIS A 23 3.32 -3.04 5.18
CA HIS A 23 2.99 -2.37 3.93
C HIS A 23 3.20 -3.29 2.76
N THR A 24 2.46 -3.02 1.69
CA THR A 24 2.65 -3.68 0.41
C THR A 24 3.55 -2.79 -0.43
N VAL A 25 4.54 -3.40 -1.07
CA VAL A 25 5.48 -2.67 -1.90
C VAL A 25 5.39 -3.21 -3.31
N ASP A 26 5.37 -2.31 -4.29
CA ASP A 26 5.29 -2.72 -5.68
C ASP A 26 6.02 -1.70 -6.54
N ALA A 27 6.20 -2.05 -7.80
CA ALA A 27 6.80 -1.19 -8.79
C ALA A 27 5.69 -0.66 -9.69
N VAL A 28 5.69 0.66 -9.88
CA VAL A 28 4.74 1.30 -10.78
C VAL A 28 5.58 2.17 -11.71
N GLY A 29 5.79 1.68 -12.93
CA GLY A 29 6.69 2.36 -13.86
C GLY A 29 8.09 2.44 -13.28
N GLU A 30 8.59 3.66 -13.15
CA GLU A 30 9.93 3.91 -12.64
C GLU A 30 9.95 4.12 -11.12
N TYR A 31 8.83 3.87 -10.46
CA TYR A 31 8.70 4.20 -9.05
C TYR A 31 8.51 2.97 -8.21
N ARG A 32 9.04 3.06 -7.01
CA ARG A 32 8.76 2.11 -5.94
C ARG A 32 7.65 2.72 -5.10
N VAL A 33 6.56 1.99 -4.96
CA VAL A 33 5.40 2.46 -4.23
C VAL A 33 5.16 1.53 -3.05
N GLU A 34 4.98 2.13 -1.89
CA GLU A 34 4.71 1.39 -0.68
C GLU A 34 3.44 1.94 -0.08
N ILE A 35 2.51 1.06 0.29
CA ILE A 35 1.21 1.49 0.76
C ILE A 35 0.77 0.63 1.94
N GLY A 36 0.14 1.25 2.92
CA GLY A 36 -0.34 0.54 4.09
C GLY A 36 -1.21 1.43 4.94
N TRP A 37 -1.62 0.91 6.08
CA TRP A 37 -2.43 1.68 7.02
C TRP A 37 -1.53 2.40 8.02
N MET A 38 -1.93 3.61 8.37
CA MET A 38 -1.20 4.38 9.37
C MET A 38 -1.29 3.73 10.74
N ASN A 39 -2.48 3.28 11.09
CA ASN A 39 -2.70 2.61 12.37
C ASN A 39 -3.12 1.17 12.11
N GLU A 40 -2.37 0.25 12.65
CA GLU A 40 -2.62 -1.18 12.49
C GLU A 40 -2.68 -1.85 13.84
N PRO A 41 -3.61 -2.77 14.03
CA PRO A 41 -4.65 -3.19 13.09
C PRO A 41 -5.71 -2.11 12.90
N VAL A 42 -6.45 -2.21 11.81
CA VAL A 42 -7.52 -1.27 11.53
C VAL A 42 -8.68 -1.53 12.49
N VAL A 43 -9.16 -0.47 13.12
CA VAL A 43 -10.26 -0.58 14.08
C VAL A 43 -11.41 0.30 13.59
N SER A 44 -12.57 -0.30 13.45
CA SER A 44 -13.76 0.41 13.01
C SER A 44 -14.09 1.54 13.97
N GLY A 45 -14.41 2.70 13.42
CA GLY A 45 -14.79 3.86 14.22
C GLY A 45 -13.63 4.72 14.66
N GLU A 46 -12.39 4.29 14.40
CA GLU A 46 -11.22 5.09 14.74
C GLU A 46 -10.67 5.78 13.51
N THR A 47 -10.10 6.94 13.73
CA THR A 47 -9.45 7.69 12.66
C THR A 47 -8.26 6.91 12.13
N ASN A 48 -8.17 6.83 10.83
CA ASN A 48 -7.05 6.15 10.19
C ASN A 48 -6.74 6.82 8.87
N ALA A 49 -5.66 6.42 8.28
CA ALA A 49 -5.25 6.91 6.97
C ALA A 49 -4.48 5.82 6.26
N ILE A 50 -4.46 5.93 4.95
CA ILE A 50 -3.56 5.12 4.14
C ILE A 50 -2.26 5.89 4.04
N GLU A 51 -1.16 5.23 4.37
CA GLU A 51 0.18 5.79 4.18
C GLU A 51 0.68 5.37 2.82
N PHE A 52 1.29 6.29 2.11
CA PHE A 52 1.69 6.08 0.74
C PHE A 52 3.08 6.68 0.56
N TYR A 53 4.04 5.84 0.18
CA TYR A 53 5.42 6.26 0.00
C TYR A 53 5.81 6.06 -1.44
N VAL A 54 6.42 7.05 -2.05
CA VAL A 54 6.87 6.97 -3.44
C VAL A 54 8.33 7.36 -3.51
N SER A 55 9.12 6.51 -4.10
CA SER A 55 10.54 6.76 -4.30
C SER A 55 10.96 6.22 -5.66
N PRO A 56 12.12 6.65 -6.16
CA PRO A 56 12.60 6.09 -7.42
C PRO A 56 12.88 4.60 -7.27
N LEU A 57 12.56 3.86 -8.30
CA LEU A 57 12.90 2.46 -8.37
C LEU A 57 14.30 2.34 -8.96
N ILE A 58 15.21 1.74 -8.22
CA ILE A 58 16.55 1.52 -8.74
C ILE A 58 16.47 0.41 -9.79
N ALA A 59 17.28 0.51 -10.81
CA ALA A 59 17.21 -0.40 -11.94
C ALA A 59 17.18 -1.86 -11.48
N CYS A 60 16.28 -2.62 -12.08
CA CYS A 60 16.08 -4.02 -11.74
C CYS A 60 16.68 -4.89 -12.83
N PRO A 61 17.23 -6.06 -12.47
CA PRO A 61 17.66 -7.01 -13.49
C PRO A 61 16.48 -7.43 -14.36
N GLU A 62 16.74 -7.64 -15.64
CA GLU A 62 15.67 -7.98 -16.56
C GLU A 62 14.97 -9.28 -16.19
N ILE A 63 15.69 -10.18 -15.55
CA ILE A 63 15.13 -11.49 -15.21
C ILE A 63 14.34 -11.45 -13.91
N SER A 64 14.34 -10.31 -13.21
CA SER A 64 13.62 -10.20 -11.94
C SER A 64 12.23 -9.65 -12.16
N GLU A 65 11.30 -10.10 -11.32
CA GLU A 65 9.98 -9.49 -11.31
C GLU A 65 10.10 -8.12 -10.69
N SER A 66 9.40 -7.15 -11.27
CA SER A 66 9.48 -5.77 -10.81
C SER A 66 9.06 -5.61 -9.35
N SER A 67 7.99 -6.29 -8.95
CA SER A 67 7.52 -6.16 -7.58
C SER A 67 8.52 -6.71 -6.59
N LYS A 68 9.17 -7.83 -6.90
CA LYS A 68 10.19 -8.38 -6.00
C LYS A 68 11.41 -7.49 -5.92
N CYS A 69 11.77 -6.89 -7.04
CA CYS A 69 12.87 -5.93 -7.06
C CYS A 69 12.54 -4.74 -6.17
N ALA A 70 11.32 -4.23 -6.28
CA ALA A 70 10.88 -3.10 -5.46
C ALA A 70 10.90 -3.45 -3.98
N GLU A 71 10.43 -4.67 -3.64
CA GLU A 71 10.38 -5.10 -2.24
C GLU A 71 11.77 -5.18 -1.62
N SER A 72 12.78 -5.48 -2.41
CA SER A 72 14.14 -5.61 -1.90
C SER A 72 14.82 -4.28 -1.67
N GLN A 73 14.22 -3.18 -2.11
CA GLN A 73 14.79 -1.85 -2.00
C GLN A 73 14.20 -1.11 -0.81
N LYS A 74 14.91 -0.08 -0.38
CA LYS A 74 14.45 0.76 0.70
C LYS A 74 13.85 2.03 0.14
N PHE A 75 12.92 2.61 0.89
CA PHE A 75 12.42 3.92 0.57
C PHE A 75 13.54 4.94 0.76
N GLN A 76 13.88 5.67 -0.30
CA GLN A 76 14.87 6.72 -0.22
C GLN A 76 14.67 7.65 -1.39
N ASN A 77 15.02 8.91 -1.18
CA ASN A 77 14.86 9.95 -2.20
C ASN A 77 13.40 10.08 -2.63
N GLY A 78 12.53 10.25 -1.65
CA GLY A 78 11.09 10.32 -1.91
C GLY A 78 10.70 11.41 -2.90
N ILE A 79 9.65 11.14 -3.66
CA ILE A 79 9.17 12.02 -4.70
C ILE A 79 8.15 12.98 -4.12
N SER A 80 8.42 14.29 -4.24
CA SER A 80 7.53 15.32 -3.74
C SER A 80 6.51 15.75 -4.77
N ASP A 81 5.51 16.51 -4.32
CA ASP A 81 4.56 17.21 -5.19
C ASP A 81 3.65 16.31 -6.01
N LEU A 82 3.30 15.16 -5.44
CA LEU A 82 2.42 14.24 -6.14
C LEU A 82 0.94 14.43 -5.78
N LYS A 83 0.63 15.33 -4.86
CA LYS A 83 -0.76 15.41 -4.39
C LYS A 83 -1.74 15.84 -5.47
N ARG A 84 -1.26 16.50 -6.52
CA ARG A 84 -2.12 16.94 -7.61
C ARG A 84 -2.29 15.92 -8.71
N THR A 85 -1.38 14.97 -8.79
CA THR A 85 -1.36 14.05 -9.92
C THR A 85 -1.65 12.61 -9.53
N VAL A 86 -1.58 12.30 -8.24
CA VAL A 86 -1.85 10.94 -7.74
C VAL A 86 -3.03 10.98 -6.81
N LYS A 87 -3.91 10.02 -6.95
CA LYS A 87 -5.08 9.89 -6.09
C LYS A 87 -5.18 8.46 -5.63
N ILE A 88 -5.75 8.30 -4.45
CA ILE A 88 -6.01 6.98 -3.89
C ILE A 88 -7.50 6.71 -4.03
N GLU A 89 -7.83 5.58 -4.60
CA GLU A 89 -9.22 5.18 -4.71
C GLU A 89 -9.44 3.94 -3.86
N LEU A 90 -10.39 4.03 -2.94
CA LEU A 90 -10.81 2.89 -2.15
C LEU A 90 -12.01 2.27 -2.80
N ILE A 91 -11.93 0.98 -3.06
CA ILE A 91 -13.00 0.25 -3.72
C ILE A 91 -13.45 -0.87 -2.78
N TYR A 92 -14.75 -0.90 -2.51
CA TYR A 92 -15.33 -1.97 -1.71
C TYR A 92 -16.65 -2.37 -2.33
N LYS A 93 -16.71 -3.59 -2.81
CA LYS A 93 -17.87 -4.09 -3.55
C LYS A 93 -18.12 -3.17 -4.75
N ASP A 94 -19.30 -2.57 -4.81
CA ASP A 94 -19.65 -1.72 -5.95
C ASP A 94 -19.41 -0.25 -5.68
N GLU A 95 -18.83 0.07 -4.54
CA GLU A 95 -18.63 1.45 -4.15
C GLU A 95 -17.18 1.82 -4.21
N SER A 96 -16.91 3.06 -4.60
CA SER A 96 -15.56 3.57 -4.57
C SER A 96 -15.57 5.00 -4.08
N ILE A 97 -14.47 5.40 -3.47
CA ILE A 97 -14.29 6.76 -3.01
C ILE A 97 -12.86 7.16 -3.31
N THR A 98 -12.70 8.36 -3.82
CA THR A 98 -11.38 8.90 -4.12
C THR A 98 -10.96 9.79 -2.97
N LEU A 99 -9.75 9.55 -2.47
CA LEU A 99 -9.23 10.28 -1.34
C LEU A 99 -8.06 11.14 -1.80
N PRO A 100 -8.03 12.41 -1.38
CA PRO A 100 -6.90 13.25 -1.71
C PRO A 100 -5.70 12.88 -0.88
N LEU A 101 -4.51 13.18 -1.40
CA LEU A 101 -3.26 12.96 -0.69
C LEU A 101 -2.86 14.20 0.06
N SER A 102 -2.39 14.00 1.29
CA SER A 102 -1.81 15.06 2.10
C SER A 102 -0.34 14.72 2.33
N PRO A 103 0.58 15.60 1.98
CA PRO A 103 2.00 15.29 2.17
C PRO A 103 2.39 15.29 3.64
N ASP A 104 3.33 14.42 3.96
CA ASP A 104 3.95 14.45 5.29
C ASP A 104 4.87 15.68 5.34
N HIS A 105 4.86 16.38 6.47
CA HIS A 105 5.63 17.62 6.59
C HIS A 105 7.12 17.39 6.75
N ASN A 106 7.51 16.20 7.16
CA ASN A 106 8.91 15.93 7.50
C ASN A 106 9.58 14.94 6.58
N ILE A 107 8.81 14.17 5.83
CA ILE A 107 9.36 13.10 4.99
C ILE A 107 8.90 13.32 3.56
N SER A 108 9.84 13.71 2.70
CA SER A 108 9.54 13.87 1.28
C SER A 108 9.15 12.52 0.69
N GLY A 109 8.10 12.50 -0.10
CA GLY A 109 7.65 11.29 -0.76
C GLY A 109 6.69 10.45 0.06
N LYS A 110 6.36 10.89 1.26
CA LYS A 110 5.37 10.23 2.10
C LYS A 110 4.08 11.04 2.10
N TYR A 111 2.97 10.35 1.94
CA TYR A 111 1.65 10.98 1.86
C TYR A 111 0.66 10.20 2.69
N TYR A 112 -0.43 10.87 3.04
CA TYR A 112 -1.55 10.26 3.76
C TYR A 112 -2.82 10.49 2.96
N ALA A 113 -3.68 9.47 2.96
CA ALA A 113 -5.04 9.60 2.47
C ALA A 113 -5.95 9.25 3.63
N PHE A 114 -6.57 10.26 4.24
CA PHE A 114 -7.39 10.07 5.42
C PHE A 114 -8.76 9.51 5.03
N VAL A 115 -9.21 8.55 5.82
CA VAL A 115 -10.51 7.91 5.60
C VAL A 115 -11.50 8.34 6.65
#